data_c3c7f152196824566c1d117b146bacba
#
_entry.id   c3c7f152196824566c1d117b146bacba
#
_cell.length_a   1.000
_cell.length_b   1.000
_cell.length_c   1.000
_cell.angle_alpha   90.00
_cell.angle_beta   90.00
_cell.angle_gamma   90.00
#
_symmetry.space_group_name_H-M   'P 1'
#
loop_
_entity.id
_entity.type
_entity.pdbx_description
1 polymer ?
#
loop_
_entity_poly.entity_id
_entity_poly.type
_entity_poly.pdbx_seq_one_letter_code
_entity_poly.pdbx_strand_id
1 'polypeptide(L)'
;MLACAVLVTGCGGRTEKRSPAPPRPELFGPGPRYRPPAFGRAVERARSVRELRCTRSRPARFLAHVEIFVDGRVVLMPAGIGIAPQHVRRGAFVVSGRCDYPLRTREPTGLVEVAPSPRLTLGDLFAVWGQPLSSRRVLSFRGPVMAFVGRGRVAGDPRRIELRPHLVVTVEVGRYVPPHFPYVFPPGLPTVRP
;
A
#
# COMPACT_ATOMS: atom_id res chain seq x y z
N MET A 1 60.85 8.43 49.51
CA MET A 1 59.81 7.48 49.17
C MET A 1 58.64 8.23 48.58
N LEU A 2 58.53 8.26 47.23
CA LEU A 2 57.42 8.89 46.51
C LEU A 2 56.39 7.81 46.20
N ALA A 3 55.14 8.03 46.67
CA ALA A 3 54.01 7.17 46.34
C ALA A 3 53.32 7.73 45.07
N CYS A 4 53.29 6.93 44.02
CA CYS A 4 52.59 7.22 42.77
C CYS A 4 51.14 6.76 42.91
N ALA A 5 50.17 7.68 42.92
CA ALA A 5 48.76 7.36 42.88
C ALA A 5 48.31 7.18 41.39
N VAL A 6 47.86 6.00 41.03
CA VAL A 6 47.30 5.70 39.71
C VAL A 6 45.81 6.01 39.74
N LEU A 7 45.37 7.03 39.00
CA LEU A 7 43.97 7.35 38.72
C LEU A 7 43.45 6.41 37.63
N VAL A 8 42.54 5.50 37.95
CA VAL A 8 41.80 4.70 36.99
C VAL A 8 40.56 5.46 36.56
N THR A 9 40.60 6.03 35.36
CA THR A 9 39.43 6.63 34.69
C THR A 9 38.55 5.50 34.15
N GLY A 10 37.43 5.28 34.81
CA GLY A 10 36.39 4.34 34.36
C GLY A 10 35.63 4.94 33.15
N CYS A 11 35.80 4.36 31.96
CA CYS A 11 34.93 4.63 30.81
C CYS A 11 33.55 4.04 31.09
N GLY A 12 32.60 4.91 31.46
CA GLY A 12 31.17 4.57 31.54
C GLY A 12 30.61 4.33 30.15
N GLY A 13 30.57 3.08 29.71
CA GLY A 13 29.85 2.69 28.49
C GLY A 13 28.37 2.98 28.65
N ARG A 14 27.87 3.98 27.93
CA ARG A 14 26.43 4.16 27.73
C ARG A 14 25.91 2.94 26.99
N THR A 15 25.20 2.08 27.67
CA THR A 15 24.38 1.04 27.05
C THR A 15 23.25 1.74 26.29
N GLU A 16 23.43 1.92 25.00
CA GLU A 16 22.41 2.38 24.09
C GLU A 16 21.27 1.35 24.14
N LYS A 17 20.15 1.73 24.78
CA LYS A 17 18.92 0.94 24.79
C LYS A 17 18.47 0.80 23.33
N ARG A 18 18.79 -0.32 22.70
CA ARG A 18 18.29 -0.70 21.39
C ARG A 18 16.77 -0.63 21.44
N SER A 19 16.19 0.29 20.69
CA SER A 19 14.74 0.33 20.51
C SER A 19 14.24 -1.04 20.07
N PRO A 20 13.16 -1.57 20.66
CA PRO A 20 12.62 -2.86 20.23
C PRO A 20 12.34 -2.80 18.74
N ALA A 21 12.76 -3.85 18.02
CA ALA A 21 12.47 -3.97 16.60
C ALA A 21 10.95 -3.86 16.39
N PRO A 22 10.49 -3.14 15.35
CA PRO A 22 9.07 -3.04 15.07
C PRO A 22 8.49 -4.45 14.89
N PRO A 23 7.26 -4.70 15.40
CA PRO A 23 6.62 -5.99 15.25
C PRO A 23 6.54 -6.33 13.75
N ARG A 24 6.97 -7.54 13.40
CA ARG A 24 6.83 -8.02 12.01
C ARG A 24 5.34 -8.09 11.68
N PRO A 25 4.90 -7.50 10.54
CA PRO A 25 3.51 -7.64 10.12
C PRO A 25 3.21 -9.13 9.91
N GLU A 26 2.17 -9.63 10.55
CA GLU A 26 1.66 -10.96 10.24
C GLU A 26 1.02 -10.90 8.85
N LEU A 27 1.52 -11.72 7.93
CA LEU A 27 0.93 -11.86 6.62
C LEU A 27 -0.36 -12.67 6.74
N PHE A 28 -1.44 -12.15 6.17
CA PHE A 28 -2.69 -12.88 6.00
C PHE A 28 -2.52 -13.86 4.85
N GLY A 29 -2.09 -15.07 5.16
CA GLY A 29 -1.92 -16.12 4.16
C GLY A 29 -3.27 -16.63 3.62
N PRO A 30 -3.27 -17.31 2.46
CA PRO A 30 -4.46 -17.96 1.91
C PRO A 30 -4.89 -19.07 2.86
N GLY A 31 -5.86 -18.78 3.71
CA GLY A 31 -6.58 -19.80 4.47
C GLY A 31 -7.69 -20.41 3.63
N PRO A 32 -8.33 -21.52 4.08
CA PRO A 32 -9.39 -22.18 3.33
C PRO A 32 -10.60 -21.31 2.99
N ARG A 33 -10.73 -20.14 3.62
CA ARG A 33 -11.78 -19.14 3.39
C ARG A 33 -11.33 -17.89 2.63
N TYR A 34 -10.04 -17.75 2.35
CA TYR A 34 -9.49 -16.62 1.61
C TYR A 34 -9.09 -17.07 0.21
N ARG A 35 -9.77 -16.52 -0.78
CA ARG A 35 -9.32 -16.61 -2.18
C ARG A 35 -8.69 -15.28 -2.54
N PRO A 36 -7.47 -15.28 -3.14
CA PRO A 36 -6.91 -14.06 -3.67
C PRO A 36 -7.95 -13.37 -4.56
N PRO A 37 -8.18 -12.07 -4.42
CA PRO A 37 -9.17 -11.37 -5.21
C PRO A 37 -8.82 -11.48 -6.70
N ALA A 38 -9.76 -11.94 -7.52
CA ALA A 38 -9.61 -11.91 -8.96
C ALA A 38 -9.62 -10.48 -9.49
N PHE A 39 -9.00 -10.25 -10.63
CA PHE A 39 -9.10 -8.99 -11.33
C PHE A 39 -10.49 -8.80 -11.91
N GLY A 40 -10.93 -7.54 -12.02
CA GLY A 40 -12.22 -7.21 -12.61
C GLY A 40 -12.26 -7.54 -14.10
N ARG A 41 -13.36 -8.12 -14.57
CA ARG A 41 -13.55 -8.48 -16.00
C ARG A 41 -13.32 -7.32 -16.97
N ALA A 42 -13.59 -6.09 -16.56
CA ALA A 42 -13.35 -4.91 -17.38
C ALA A 42 -11.85 -4.73 -17.66
N VAL A 43 -11.00 -4.88 -16.64
CA VAL A 43 -9.53 -4.80 -16.77
C VAL A 43 -9.00 -5.98 -17.60
N GLU A 44 -9.49 -7.18 -17.38
CA GLU A 44 -9.13 -8.36 -18.18
C GLU A 44 -9.37 -8.12 -19.68
N ARG A 45 -10.43 -7.41 -20.03
CA ARG A 45 -10.81 -7.09 -21.41
C ARG A 45 -10.29 -5.73 -21.88
N ALA A 46 -9.52 -5.01 -21.07
CA ALA A 46 -9.05 -3.63 -21.31
C ALA A 46 -10.18 -2.65 -21.64
N ARG A 47 -11.37 -2.85 -21.08
CA ARG A 47 -12.50 -1.95 -21.21
C ARG A 47 -12.40 -0.83 -20.18
N SER A 48 -13.07 0.30 -20.43
CA SER A 48 -13.16 1.38 -19.44
C SER A 48 -13.75 0.90 -18.12
N VAL A 49 -13.18 1.39 -17.02
CA VAL A 49 -13.68 1.20 -15.66
C VAL A 49 -14.12 2.57 -15.17
N ARG A 50 -15.43 2.80 -15.02
CA ARG A 50 -15.96 4.17 -14.90
C ARG A 50 -15.47 5.01 -16.10
N GLU A 51 -14.83 6.14 -15.83
CA GLU A 51 -14.22 7.02 -16.85
C GLU A 51 -12.75 6.70 -17.13
N LEU A 52 -12.17 5.73 -16.41
CA LEU A 52 -10.77 5.38 -16.53
C LEU A 52 -10.54 4.46 -17.72
N ARG A 53 -9.67 4.89 -18.61
CA ARG A 53 -9.31 4.13 -19.81
C ARG A 53 -7.97 3.42 -19.66
N CYS A 54 -7.88 2.24 -20.27
CA CYS A 54 -6.62 1.52 -20.43
C CYS A 54 -5.86 2.08 -21.62
N THR A 55 -4.64 2.57 -21.42
CA THR A 55 -3.84 3.20 -22.48
C THR A 55 -2.47 2.57 -22.58
N ARG A 56 -1.83 2.69 -23.75
CA ARG A 56 -0.42 2.30 -23.95
C ARG A 56 0.55 3.45 -23.62
N SER A 57 0.02 4.64 -23.38
CA SER A 57 0.79 5.78 -22.91
C SER A 57 1.42 5.48 -21.55
N ARG A 58 2.63 5.95 -21.33
CA ARG A 58 3.39 5.79 -20.10
C ARG A 58 3.66 7.15 -19.45
N PRO A 59 2.63 7.83 -18.94
CA PRO A 59 2.84 9.11 -18.26
C PRO A 59 3.72 8.90 -17.04
N ALA A 60 4.40 9.97 -16.62
CA ALA A 60 5.03 10.02 -15.31
C ALA A 60 4.00 9.65 -14.23
N ARG A 61 4.43 8.97 -13.17
CA ARG A 61 3.55 8.51 -12.09
C ARG A 61 4.15 8.89 -10.75
N PHE A 62 3.32 9.21 -9.80
CA PHE A 62 3.73 9.27 -8.41
C PHE A 62 3.37 7.96 -7.70
N LEU A 63 3.90 7.78 -6.49
CA LEU A 63 3.61 6.64 -5.65
C LEU A 63 2.70 7.04 -4.50
N ALA A 64 1.74 6.16 -4.21
CA ALA A 64 1.01 6.09 -2.96
C ALA A 64 1.17 4.67 -2.39
N HIS A 65 0.93 4.50 -1.10
CA HIS A 65 0.97 3.19 -0.45
C HIS A 65 -0.39 2.89 0.19
N VAL A 66 -0.93 1.71 -0.06
CA VAL A 66 -2.22 1.27 0.46
C VAL A 66 -2.03 -0.05 1.20
N GLU A 67 -2.41 -0.07 2.46
CA GLU A 67 -2.44 -1.27 3.29
C GLU A 67 -3.87 -1.65 3.63
N ILE A 68 -4.13 -2.94 3.65
CA ILE A 68 -5.44 -3.48 4.01
C ILE A 68 -5.25 -4.46 5.16
N PHE A 69 -5.97 -4.24 6.26
CA PHE A 69 -6.00 -5.15 7.40
C PHE A 69 -7.38 -5.76 7.58
N VAL A 70 -7.40 -7.04 7.86
CA VAL A 70 -8.60 -7.79 8.22
C VAL A 70 -8.32 -8.56 9.51
N ASP A 71 -9.07 -8.25 10.56
CA ASP A 71 -8.89 -8.84 11.89
C ASP A 71 -7.43 -8.77 12.41
N GLY A 72 -6.77 -7.65 12.13
CA GLY A 72 -5.39 -7.40 12.55
C GLY A 72 -4.31 -8.06 11.68
N ARG A 73 -4.68 -8.64 10.52
CA ARG A 73 -3.75 -9.28 9.59
C ARG A 73 -3.69 -8.52 8.27
N VAL A 74 -2.50 -8.38 7.71
CA VAL A 74 -2.30 -7.74 6.40
C VAL A 74 -2.88 -8.60 5.28
N VAL A 75 -3.63 -7.97 4.38
CA VAL A 75 -4.05 -8.55 3.11
C VAL A 75 -3.14 -8.04 2.01
N LEU A 76 -2.41 -8.94 1.38
CA LEU A 76 -1.53 -8.58 0.26
C LEU A 76 -2.35 -8.12 -0.95
N MET A 77 -2.03 -6.93 -1.44
CA MET A 77 -2.52 -6.47 -2.72
C MET A 77 -1.70 -7.14 -3.84
N PRO A 78 -2.34 -7.77 -4.84
CA PRO A 78 -1.58 -8.45 -5.88
C PRO A 78 -0.86 -7.47 -6.80
N ALA A 79 0.25 -7.91 -7.39
CA ALA A 79 0.84 -7.25 -8.55
C ALA A 79 -0.07 -7.40 -9.78
N GLY A 80 -0.19 -6.35 -10.59
CA GLY A 80 -0.96 -6.36 -11.83
C GLY A 80 -2.34 -5.70 -11.75
N ILE A 81 -2.72 -5.14 -10.59
CA ILE A 81 -3.90 -4.26 -10.54
C ILE A 81 -3.70 -3.14 -11.56
N GLY A 82 -4.71 -2.88 -12.40
CA GLY A 82 -4.65 -1.83 -13.40
C GLY A 82 -3.69 -2.06 -14.56
N ILE A 83 -3.20 -3.28 -14.74
CA ILE A 83 -2.43 -3.71 -15.91
C ILE A 83 -3.27 -4.76 -16.63
N ALA A 84 -3.68 -4.49 -17.87
CA ALA A 84 -4.50 -5.42 -18.65
C ALA A 84 -3.68 -6.66 -19.05
N PRO A 85 -4.31 -7.86 -19.12
CA PRO A 85 -3.64 -9.14 -19.38
C PRO A 85 -2.76 -9.18 -20.62
N GLN A 86 -2.02 -10.27 -20.70
CA GLN A 86 -0.77 -10.60 -21.32
C GLN A 86 0.39 -9.99 -20.50
N HIS A 87 0.38 -10.29 -19.19
CA HIS A 87 1.39 -9.78 -18.27
C HIS A 87 2.77 -10.36 -18.58
N VAL A 88 3.74 -9.48 -18.75
CA VAL A 88 5.17 -9.80 -18.68
C VAL A 88 5.58 -9.72 -17.20
N ARG A 89 6.14 -10.81 -16.66
CA ARG A 89 6.55 -10.91 -15.27
C ARG A 89 8.06 -11.07 -15.13
N ARG A 90 8.59 -10.52 -14.04
CA ARG A 90 9.94 -10.80 -13.53
C ARG A 90 9.84 -11.11 -12.04
N GLY A 91 9.87 -12.38 -11.67
CA GLY A 91 9.58 -12.81 -10.32
C GLY A 91 8.17 -12.37 -9.88
N ALA A 92 8.08 -11.70 -8.73
CA ALA A 92 6.83 -11.18 -8.20
C ALA A 92 6.30 -9.92 -8.93
N PHE A 93 7.13 -9.31 -9.79
CA PHE A 93 6.78 -8.07 -10.49
C PHE A 93 6.01 -8.32 -11.78
N VAL A 94 4.97 -7.50 -12.02
CA VAL A 94 4.34 -7.35 -13.34
C VAL A 94 4.98 -6.15 -14.03
N VAL A 95 5.85 -6.41 -15.00
CA VAL A 95 6.62 -5.36 -15.67
C VAL A 95 5.76 -4.59 -16.68
N SER A 96 4.91 -5.31 -17.41
CA SER A 96 4.01 -4.72 -18.41
C SER A 96 2.82 -5.63 -18.70
N GLY A 97 1.87 -5.11 -19.44
CA GLY A 97 0.73 -5.81 -20.02
C GLY A 97 0.30 -5.16 -21.32
N ARG A 98 -0.89 -5.49 -21.81
CA ARG A 98 -1.45 -4.95 -23.05
C ARG A 98 -1.61 -3.43 -23.02
N CYS A 99 -2.05 -2.90 -21.89
CA CYS A 99 -2.18 -1.48 -21.60
C CYS A 99 -2.32 -1.27 -20.09
N ASP A 100 -2.16 -0.02 -19.63
CA ASP A 100 -2.22 0.35 -18.23
C ASP A 100 -3.36 1.33 -17.96
N TYR A 101 -4.03 1.14 -16.82
CA TYR A 101 -4.93 2.15 -16.27
C TYR A 101 -4.14 3.25 -15.53
N PRO A 102 -4.77 4.39 -15.22
CA PRO A 102 -4.12 5.46 -14.46
C PRO A 102 -3.60 5.05 -13.09
N LEU A 103 -4.18 4.01 -12.51
CA LEU A 103 -3.78 3.40 -11.22
C LEU A 103 -3.33 1.97 -11.46
N ARG A 104 -2.14 1.61 -10.96
CA ARG A 104 -1.64 0.24 -11.11
C ARG A 104 -0.71 -0.17 -9.98
N THR A 105 -0.56 -1.49 -9.77
CA THR A 105 0.45 -2.08 -8.91
C THR A 105 1.39 -2.96 -9.74
N ARG A 106 2.69 -2.88 -9.49
CA ARG A 106 3.67 -3.78 -10.13
C ARG A 106 4.14 -4.90 -9.22
N GLU A 107 4.01 -4.70 -7.94
CA GLU A 107 4.49 -5.62 -6.91
C GLU A 107 3.41 -5.83 -5.83
N PRO A 108 3.46 -6.93 -5.08
CA PRO A 108 2.45 -7.25 -4.07
C PRO A 108 2.74 -6.61 -2.71
N THR A 109 3.12 -5.34 -2.69
CA THR A 109 3.54 -4.60 -1.46
C THR A 109 2.56 -3.51 -1.04
N GLY A 110 1.48 -3.30 -1.80
CA GLY A 110 0.59 -2.17 -1.57
C GLY A 110 1.06 -0.88 -2.23
N LEU A 111 2.21 -0.88 -2.90
CA LEU A 111 2.69 0.28 -3.65
C LEU A 111 1.86 0.48 -4.91
N VAL A 112 1.25 1.66 -5.02
CA VAL A 112 0.38 2.06 -6.13
C VAL A 112 1.05 3.15 -6.93
N GLU A 113 1.27 2.90 -8.22
CA GLU A 113 1.69 3.91 -9.18
C GLU A 113 0.45 4.62 -9.73
N VAL A 114 0.40 5.94 -9.55
CA VAL A 114 -0.73 6.79 -9.91
C VAL A 114 -0.31 7.77 -10.99
N ALA A 115 -1.00 7.76 -12.14
CA ALA A 115 -0.77 8.76 -13.19
C ALA A 115 -1.28 10.13 -12.73
N PRO A 116 -0.63 11.23 -13.14
CA PRO A 116 -1.14 12.57 -12.89
C PRO A 116 -2.46 12.74 -13.66
N SER A 117 -3.52 12.70 -12.93
CA SER A 117 -4.89 12.91 -13.43
C SER A 117 -5.69 13.58 -12.32
N PRO A 118 -6.62 14.47 -12.64
CA PRO A 118 -7.35 15.14 -11.59
C PRO A 118 -8.12 14.13 -10.74
N ARG A 119 -7.82 14.13 -9.44
CA ARG A 119 -8.61 13.51 -8.38
C ARG A 119 -8.83 11.98 -8.47
N LEU A 120 -7.78 11.22 -8.76
CA LEU A 120 -7.85 9.77 -8.61
C LEU A 120 -7.96 9.39 -7.13
N THR A 121 -8.88 8.49 -6.83
CA THR A 121 -9.26 8.15 -5.45
C THR A 121 -8.96 6.69 -5.13
N LEU A 122 -9.00 6.35 -3.84
CA LEU A 122 -8.97 4.97 -3.39
C LEU A 122 -10.13 4.16 -3.99
N GLY A 123 -11.31 4.78 -4.16
CA GLY A 123 -12.46 4.16 -4.83
C GLY A 123 -12.18 3.79 -6.28
N ASP A 124 -11.36 4.57 -6.99
CA ASP A 124 -10.96 4.28 -8.37
C ASP A 124 -9.96 3.12 -8.42
N LEU A 125 -9.02 3.06 -7.47
CA LEU A 125 -8.12 1.92 -7.34
C LEU A 125 -8.90 0.61 -7.17
N PHE A 126 -9.86 0.59 -6.23
CA PHE A 126 -10.68 -0.60 -5.98
C PHE A 126 -11.59 -0.95 -7.17
N ALA A 127 -12.11 0.06 -7.88
CA ALA A 127 -12.89 -0.16 -9.11
C ALA A 127 -12.03 -0.79 -10.22
N VAL A 128 -10.81 -0.29 -10.44
CA VAL A 128 -9.84 -0.86 -11.37
C VAL A 128 -9.43 -2.27 -10.95
N TRP A 129 -9.25 -2.52 -9.65
CA TRP A 129 -9.01 -3.87 -9.15
C TRP A 129 -10.21 -4.80 -9.34
N GLY A 130 -11.42 -4.25 -9.47
CA GLY A 130 -12.66 -5.00 -9.51
C GLY A 130 -13.09 -5.52 -8.15
N GLN A 131 -12.66 -4.87 -7.08
CA GLN A 131 -12.97 -5.24 -5.70
C GLN A 131 -13.88 -4.21 -5.03
N PRO A 132 -14.80 -4.64 -4.17
CA PRO A 132 -15.65 -3.74 -3.43
C PRO A 132 -14.89 -3.00 -2.32
N LEU A 133 -15.22 -1.71 -2.18
CA LEU A 133 -14.84 -0.87 -1.05
C LEU A 133 -16.04 0.00 -0.66
N SER A 134 -16.34 0.08 0.61
CA SER A 134 -17.35 0.97 1.21
C SER A 134 -17.09 1.16 2.69
N SER A 135 -17.90 1.97 3.40
CA SER A 135 -17.85 2.08 4.87
C SER A 135 -18.19 0.78 5.63
N ARG A 136 -18.69 -0.24 4.95
CA ARG A 136 -19.12 -1.51 5.55
C ARG A 136 -18.56 -2.76 4.85
N ARG A 137 -17.67 -2.58 3.88
CA ARG A 137 -17.09 -3.70 3.14
C ARG A 137 -15.75 -3.33 2.53
N VAL A 138 -14.76 -4.19 2.69
CA VAL A 138 -13.51 -4.19 1.93
C VAL A 138 -13.25 -5.59 1.39
N LEU A 139 -13.03 -5.71 0.09
CA LEU A 139 -12.89 -7.01 -0.61
C LEU A 139 -14.12 -7.91 -0.33
N SER A 140 -13.88 -9.17 0.05
CA SER A 140 -14.93 -10.10 0.48
C SER A 140 -15.39 -9.89 1.93
N PHE A 141 -14.69 -9.09 2.72
CA PHE A 141 -14.92 -8.93 4.15
C PHE A 141 -15.96 -7.86 4.44
N ARG A 142 -16.88 -8.18 5.35
CA ARG A 142 -17.98 -7.31 5.77
C ARG A 142 -17.79 -6.86 7.21
N GLY A 143 -18.14 -5.64 7.50
CA GLY A 143 -18.07 -5.01 8.82
C GLY A 143 -17.85 -3.51 8.71
N PRO A 144 -17.85 -2.77 9.81
CA PRO A 144 -17.43 -1.38 9.83
C PRO A 144 -16.00 -1.26 9.30
N VAL A 145 -15.82 -0.44 8.26
CA VAL A 145 -14.51 -0.18 7.66
C VAL A 145 -13.97 1.12 8.23
N MET A 146 -12.79 1.07 8.80
CA MET A 146 -12.01 2.24 9.22
C MET A 146 -10.96 2.53 8.14
N ALA A 147 -10.71 3.81 7.90
CA ALA A 147 -9.64 4.25 7.01
C ALA A 147 -8.79 5.32 7.69
N PHE A 148 -7.50 5.30 7.40
CA PHE A 148 -6.54 6.24 7.93
C PHE A 148 -5.68 6.80 6.80
N VAL A 149 -5.31 8.07 6.92
CA VAL A 149 -4.30 8.72 6.09
C VAL A 149 -3.15 9.10 7.01
N GLY A 150 -2.01 8.47 6.82
CA GLY A 150 -0.95 8.48 7.81
C GLY A 150 -1.48 7.98 9.16
N ARG A 151 -1.45 8.84 10.20
CA ARG A 151 -1.99 8.52 11.52
C ARG A 151 -3.41 9.04 11.76
N GLY A 152 -3.95 9.83 10.84
CA GLY A 152 -5.26 10.46 10.98
C GLY A 152 -6.39 9.55 10.49
N ARG A 153 -7.38 9.30 11.36
CA ARG A 153 -8.60 8.60 10.96
C ARG A 153 -9.42 9.46 10.00
N VAL A 154 -9.84 8.87 8.89
CA VAL A 154 -10.70 9.53 7.91
C VAL A 154 -12.17 9.33 8.28
N ALA A 155 -12.91 10.43 8.37
CA ALA A 155 -14.36 10.38 8.53
C ALA A 155 -15.03 10.17 7.16
N GLY A 156 -16.11 9.36 7.15
CA GLY A 156 -16.94 9.17 5.97
C GLY A 156 -16.52 8.00 5.08
N ASP A 157 -16.79 8.13 3.79
CA ASP A 157 -16.61 7.06 2.81
C ASP A 157 -15.13 6.92 2.38
N PRO A 158 -14.47 5.79 2.65
CA PRO A 158 -13.08 5.59 2.28
C PRO A 158 -12.82 5.69 0.77
N ARG A 159 -13.84 5.48 -0.06
CA ARG A 159 -13.73 5.62 -1.52
C ARG A 159 -13.36 7.03 -1.97
N ARG A 160 -13.65 8.04 -1.14
CA ARG A 160 -13.38 9.45 -1.45
C ARG A 160 -11.96 9.92 -1.11
N ILE A 161 -11.14 9.06 -0.53
CA ILE A 161 -9.73 9.39 -0.23
C ILE A 161 -9.01 9.62 -1.55
N GLU A 162 -8.59 10.86 -1.79
CA GLU A 162 -7.80 11.23 -2.96
C GLU A 162 -6.37 10.71 -2.80
N LEU A 163 -5.86 10.04 -3.82
CA LEU A 163 -4.48 9.56 -3.83
C LEU A 163 -3.55 10.69 -4.26
N ARG A 164 -2.55 10.97 -3.43
CA ARG A 164 -1.55 12.02 -3.61
C ARG A 164 -0.15 11.45 -3.51
N PRO A 165 0.88 12.17 -4.00
CA PRO A 165 2.26 11.74 -3.87
C PRO A 165 2.62 11.41 -2.41
N HIS A 166 3.22 10.21 -2.22
CA HIS A 166 3.67 9.69 -0.94
C HIS A 166 2.58 9.55 0.14
N LEU A 167 1.31 9.49 -0.27
CA LEU A 167 0.22 9.22 0.65
C LEU A 167 0.29 7.77 1.12
N VAL A 168 0.18 7.57 2.42
CA VAL A 168 -0.02 6.25 3.03
C VAL A 168 -1.46 6.15 3.49
N VAL A 169 -2.18 5.16 2.98
CA VAL A 169 -3.57 4.87 3.33
C VAL A 169 -3.64 3.49 3.96
N THR A 170 -4.26 3.40 5.13
CA THR A 170 -4.57 2.13 5.78
C THR A 170 -6.09 1.94 5.79
N VAL A 171 -6.55 0.76 5.38
CA VAL A 171 -7.97 0.37 5.39
C VAL A 171 -8.12 -0.86 6.27
N GLU A 172 -9.02 -0.80 7.23
CA GLU A 172 -9.20 -1.86 8.22
C GLU A 172 -10.65 -2.31 8.34
N VAL A 173 -10.85 -3.61 8.56
CA VAL A 173 -12.12 -4.20 8.94
C VAL A 173 -11.90 -5.23 10.05
N GLY A 174 -12.78 -5.24 11.06
CA GLY A 174 -12.63 -6.10 12.23
C GLY A 174 -11.72 -5.49 13.29
N ARG A 175 -10.76 -6.26 13.81
CA ARG A 175 -9.88 -5.80 14.89
C ARG A 175 -9.01 -4.64 14.43
N TYR A 176 -9.00 -3.57 15.22
CA TYR A 176 -8.19 -2.38 15.00
C TYR A 176 -6.69 -2.68 15.08
N VAL A 177 -5.95 -2.14 14.13
CA VAL A 177 -4.48 -2.13 14.12
C VAL A 177 -4.01 -0.69 14.38
N PRO A 178 -3.28 -0.44 15.48
CA PRO A 178 -2.76 0.89 15.73
C PRO A 178 -1.91 1.41 14.56
N PRO A 179 -1.95 2.70 14.23
CA PRO A 179 -1.07 3.29 13.23
C PRO A 179 0.39 2.94 13.54
N HIS A 180 1.05 2.30 12.60
CA HIS A 180 2.42 1.88 12.70
C HIS A 180 3.35 2.80 11.88
N PHE A 181 4.62 2.44 11.76
CA PHE A 181 5.61 3.29 11.11
C PHE A 181 5.19 3.63 9.66
N PRO A 182 5.42 4.88 9.21
CA PRO A 182 5.12 5.26 7.84
C PRO A 182 5.93 4.40 6.86
N TYR A 183 5.29 4.05 5.76
CA TYR A 183 5.96 3.37 4.66
C TYR A 183 7.10 4.24 4.11
N VAL A 184 8.28 3.66 3.92
CA VAL A 184 9.42 4.34 3.33
C VAL A 184 9.39 4.13 1.82
N PHE A 185 9.10 5.19 1.08
CA PHE A 185 9.05 5.13 -0.37
C PHE A 185 10.45 4.95 -0.97
N PRO A 186 10.60 4.14 -2.04
CA PRO A 186 11.86 3.99 -2.73
C PRO A 186 12.37 5.35 -3.25
N PRO A 187 13.67 5.65 -3.14
CA PRO A 187 14.24 6.86 -3.69
C PRO A 187 14.20 6.85 -5.23
N GLY A 188 14.13 8.04 -5.84
CA GLY A 188 14.36 8.20 -7.29
C GLY A 188 13.14 8.08 -8.20
N LEU A 189 11.92 7.95 -7.66
CA LEU A 189 10.73 8.08 -8.50
C LEU A 189 10.28 9.55 -8.55
N PRO A 190 9.91 10.05 -9.76
CA PRO A 190 9.61 11.47 -9.92
C PRO A 190 8.43 11.86 -9.02
N THR A 191 8.69 12.78 -8.11
CA THR A 191 7.62 13.55 -7.49
C THR A 191 7.05 14.45 -8.58
N VAL A 192 5.89 14.13 -9.11
CA VAL A 192 5.16 15.09 -9.94
C VAL A 192 4.81 16.24 -8.99
N ARG A 193 5.50 17.38 -9.16
CA ARG A 193 5.09 18.63 -8.51
C ARG A 193 3.70 18.98 -9.03
N PRO A 194 2.81 19.45 -8.14
CA PRO A 194 1.47 19.90 -8.52
C PRO A 194 1.50 21.02 -9.53
#